data_cd3593cbdcee9115df3b859ad7213d3c
#
_entry.id   cd3593cbdcee9115df3b859ad7213d3c
#
_cell.length_a   1.000
_cell.length_b   1.000
_cell.length_c   1.000
_cell.angle_alpha   90.00
_cell.angle_beta   90.00
_cell.angle_gamma   90.00
#
_symmetry.space_group_name_H-M   'P 1'
#
loop_
_entity.id
_entity.type
_entity.pdbx_description
1 polymer ?
#
loop_
_entity_poly.entity_id
_entity_poly.type
_entity_poly.pdbx_seq_one_letter_code
_entity_poly.pdbx_strand_id
1 'polypeptide(L)'
;INELPNEILILICKHLNVLSLSKLQCTSKSLYKKIDDVNKWYIIDNMIDADYCKLIPKTKETFNNYRFCIDWKELIINKCTIMEEVIEWIEDYSDIAIISIYQPFSENLLEKVYNKISYSCLLSHQVLPINILYNIVESNQLSSTDWYHISSKQKIDLVFIEKYFDKIQWNPLSQNINIINYKIIEKYHDKLIWQELTKHGINEYILINFINYFDFICWSNISQFSVLSNDFIKTFLSFLDLDIIFRFQRISESLLISIVEDFIADESYYFESIGLNQNLSKNFIIKYKDHLPLKILIRNRNISRKLLSEISLNDDEELLNSLLIRRQGKL
;
A
#
# COMPACT_ATOMS: atom_id res chain seq x y z
N ILE A 1 -26.24 1.31 41.98
CA ILE A 1 -24.89 1.47 41.40
C ILE A 1 -24.75 2.86 40.80
N ASN A 2 -25.74 3.42 40.08
CA ASN A 2 -25.70 4.73 39.45
C ASN A 2 -25.54 5.88 40.47
N GLU A 3 -25.82 5.65 41.76
CA GLU A 3 -25.75 6.63 42.85
C GLU A 3 -24.45 6.52 43.67
N LEU A 4 -23.58 5.56 43.38
CA LEU A 4 -22.32 5.38 44.08
C LEU A 4 -21.36 6.52 43.81
N PRO A 5 -20.63 7.01 44.86
CA PRO A 5 -19.53 7.93 44.68
C PRO A 5 -18.44 7.37 43.74
N ASN A 6 -17.76 8.27 43.03
CA ASN A 6 -16.72 7.87 42.06
C ASN A 6 -15.58 7.03 42.68
N GLU A 7 -15.24 7.34 43.95
CA GLU A 7 -14.19 6.62 44.70
C GLU A 7 -14.56 5.15 44.94
N ILE A 8 -15.82 4.86 45.21
CA ILE A 8 -16.34 3.51 45.43
C ILE A 8 -16.43 2.76 44.07
N LEU A 9 -16.81 3.47 43.00
CA LEU A 9 -16.80 2.91 41.64
C LEU A 9 -15.38 2.51 41.20
N ILE A 10 -14.37 3.34 41.48
CA ILE A 10 -12.96 3.06 41.21
C ILE A 10 -12.51 1.79 41.94
N LEU A 11 -12.87 1.65 43.21
CA LEU A 11 -12.54 0.48 44.02
C LEU A 11 -13.17 -0.81 43.45
N ILE A 12 -14.46 -0.75 43.08
CA ILE A 12 -15.15 -1.88 42.45
C ILE A 12 -14.47 -2.24 41.12
N CYS A 13 -14.15 -1.25 40.30
CA CYS A 13 -13.51 -1.47 39.00
C CYS A 13 -12.12 -2.10 39.13
N LYS A 14 -11.32 -1.75 40.15
CA LYS A 14 -10.01 -2.37 40.41
C LYS A 14 -10.07 -3.83 40.77
N HIS A 15 -11.19 -4.34 41.25
CA HIS A 15 -11.37 -5.73 41.65
C HIS A 15 -12.10 -6.58 40.58
N LEU A 16 -12.58 -5.97 39.52
CA LEU A 16 -13.25 -6.69 38.43
C LEU A 16 -12.25 -6.98 37.30
N ASN A 17 -12.36 -8.17 36.72
CA ASN A 17 -11.65 -8.44 35.48
C ASN A 17 -12.31 -7.70 34.30
N VAL A 18 -11.61 -7.58 33.18
CA VAL A 18 -12.03 -6.81 32.00
C VAL A 18 -13.43 -7.21 31.50
N LEU A 19 -13.75 -8.51 31.50
CA LEU A 19 -15.07 -9.03 31.10
C LEU A 19 -16.20 -8.62 32.07
N SER A 20 -15.89 -8.56 33.33
CA SER A 20 -16.88 -8.14 34.36
C SER A 20 -17.06 -6.61 34.37
N LEU A 21 -15.98 -5.86 34.09
CA LEU A 21 -16.03 -4.41 33.89
C LEU A 21 -16.85 -4.02 32.67
N SER A 22 -16.63 -4.68 31.54
CA SER A 22 -17.41 -4.44 30.34
C SER A 22 -18.91 -4.74 30.54
N LYS A 23 -19.22 -5.82 31.23
CA LYS A 23 -20.63 -6.14 31.63
C LYS A 23 -21.23 -5.06 32.53
N LEU A 24 -20.47 -4.53 33.48
CA LEU A 24 -20.92 -3.49 34.37
C LEU A 24 -21.16 -2.17 33.62
N GLN A 25 -20.27 -1.79 32.72
CA GLN A 25 -20.42 -0.62 31.84
C GLN A 25 -21.67 -0.70 30.97
N CYS A 26 -22.00 -1.87 30.47
CA CYS A 26 -23.17 -2.10 29.60
C CYS A 26 -24.52 -2.07 30.33
N THR A 27 -24.55 -2.05 31.66
CA THR A 27 -25.82 -2.04 32.42
C THR A 27 -26.57 -0.71 32.33
N SER A 28 -25.88 0.42 32.08
CA SER A 28 -26.56 1.68 31.81
C SER A 28 -25.62 2.70 31.13
N LYS A 29 -26.17 3.55 30.25
CA LYS A 29 -25.46 4.62 29.56
C LYS A 29 -24.85 5.65 30.53
N SER A 30 -25.47 5.87 31.68
CA SER A 30 -25.01 6.75 32.75
C SER A 30 -23.81 6.15 33.49
N LEU A 31 -23.81 4.86 33.74
CA LEU A 31 -22.73 4.15 34.41
C LEU A 31 -21.50 4.03 33.46
N TYR A 32 -21.75 3.79 32.19
CA TYR A 32 -20.71 3.80 31.15
C TYR A 32 -19.90 5.11 31.19
N LYS A 33 -20.58 6.26 31.15
CA LYS A 33 -19.92 7.56 31.13
C LYS A 33 -19.10 7.84 32.40
N LYS A 34 -19.59 7.42 33.56
CA LYS A 34 -18.87 7.56 34.83
C LYS A 34 -17.65 6.63 34.94
N ILE A 35 -17.72 5.44 34.41
CA ILE A 35 -16.63 4.46 34.45
C ILE A 35 -15.57 4.81 33.39
N ASP A 36 -15.98 5.32 32.24
CA ASP A 36 -15.07 5.72 31.15
C ASP A 36 -14.13 6.86 31.57
N ASP A 37 -14.67 7.87 32.26
CA ASP A 37 -13.85 8.98 32.79
C ASP A 37 -12.80 8.54 33.83
N VAL A 38 -13.09 7.42 34.54
CA VAL A 38 -12.25 6.93 35.64
C VAL A 38 -11.27 5.82 35.22
N ASN A 39 -11.62 5.02 34.23
CA ASN A 39 -10.93 3.74 33.94
C ASN A 39 -10.35 3.58 32.55
N LYS A 40 -10.43 4.59 31.70
CA LYS A 40 -9.85 4.53 30.35
C LYS A 40 -8.39 4.03 30.38
N TRP A 41 -7.62 4.50 31.33
CA TRP A 41 -6.22 4.12 31.52
C TRP A 41 -6.02 2.75 32.18
N TYR A 42 -6.87 2.38 33.14
CA TYR A 42 -6.73 1.10 33.86
C TYR A 42 -7.11 -0.11 32.98
N ILE A 43 -8.07 0.05 32.09
CA ILE A 43 -8.47 -1.00 31.13
C ILE A 43 -7.38 -1.15 30.08
N ILE A 44 -6.84 -0.06 29.56
CA ILE A 44 -5.76 -0.06 28.58
C ILE A 44 -4.48 -0.67 29.15
N ASP A 45 -4.06 -0.29 30.36
CA ASP A 45 -2.83 -0.81 31.00
C ASP A 45 -2.89 -2.32 31.30
N ASN A 46 -4.08 -2.87 31.60
CA ASN A 46 -4.25 -4.31 31.84
C ASN A 46 -4.56 -5.13 30.57
N MET A 47 -4.77 -4.47 29.43
CA MET A 47 -5.03 -5.10 28.14
C MET A 47 -3.79 -5.15 27.23
N ILE A 48 -2.61 -4.69 27.70
CA ILE A 48 -1.38 -4.63 26.89
C ILE A 48 -1.01 -5.98 26.26
N ASP A 49 -1.46 -7.09 26.84
CA ASP A 49 -1.30 -8.46 26.29
C ASP A 49 -2.64 -9.07 25.79
N ALA A 50 -3.73 -8.32 25.76
CA ALA A 50 -5.02 -8.84 25.33
C ALA A 50 -5.14 -8.78 23.79
N ASP A 51 -5.59 -9.89 23.23
CA ASP A 51 -6.00 -9.95 21.83
C ASP A 51 -7.31 -9.14 21.66
N TYR A 52 -7.17 -7.86 21.33
CA TYR A 52 -8.28 -6.92 21.13
C TYR A 52 -9.33 -7.46 20.15
N CYS A 53 -8.92 -8.28 19.18
CA CYS A 53 -9.82 -8.87 18.22
C CYS A 53 -10.82 -9.86 18.85
N LYS A 54 -10.55 -10.37 20.06
CA LYS A 54 -11.52 -11.21 20.81
C LYS A 54 -12.69 -10.41 21.39
N LEU A 55 -12.58 -9.09 21.45
CA LEU A 55 -13.64 -8.20 21.92
C LEU A 55 -14.72 -7.93 20.86
N ILE A 56 -14.46 -8.28 19.61
CA ILE A 56 -15.41 -8.11 18.52
C ILE A 56 -16.57 -9.08 18.72
N PRO A 57 -17.84 -8.61 18.80
CA PRO A 57 -19.00 -9.47 18.95
C PRO A 57 -19.13 -10.41 17.76
N LYS A 58 -19.33 -11.70 18.03
CA LYS A 58 -19.52 -12.73 16.99
C LYS A 58 -20.98 -13.02 16.68
N THR A 59 -21.90 -12.53 17.52
CA THR A 59 -23.36 -12.72 17.33
C THR A 59 -24.07 -11.40 17.59
N LYS A 60 -25.26 -11.23 16.98
CA LYS A 60 -26.10 -10.05 17.18
C LYS A 60 -26.54 -9.87 18.63
N GLU A 61 -26.72 -10.98 19.36
CA GLU A 61 -27.05 -10.94 20.79
C GLU A 61 -25.87 -10.35 21.60
N THR A 62 -24.65 -10.85 21.39
CA THR A 62 -23.48 -10.31 22.07
C THR A 62 -23.22 -8.85 21.66
N PHE A 63 -23.45 -8.48 20.40
CA PHE A 63 -23.38 -7.10 19.95
C PHE A 63 -24.36 -6.21 20.72
N ASN A 64 -25.65 -6.57 20.80
CA ASN A 64 -26.67 -5.79 21.49
C ASN A 64 -26.35 -5.60 22.97
N ASN A 65 -25.74 -6.62 23.61
CA ASN A 65 -25.36 -6.57 25.02
C ASN A 65 -24.16 -5.68 25.31
N TYR A 66 -23.24 -5.52 24.34
CA TYR A 66 -21.93 -4.86 24.57
C TYR A 66 -21.67 -3.68 23.66
N ARG A 67 -22.57 -3.31 22.73
CA ARG A 67 -22.38 -2.26 21.72
C ARG A 67 -21.91 -0.90 22.29
N PHE A 68 -22.33 -0.55 23.51
CA PHE A 68 -21.96 0.70 24.15
C PHE A 68 -20.56 0.71 24.78
N CYS A 69 -19.91 -0.46 24.86
CA CYS A 69 -18.59 -0.63 25.46
C CYS A 69 -17.50 -0.81 24.40
N ILE A 70 -17.86 -0.86 23.12
CA ILE A 70 -16.92 -1.10 22.03
C ILE A 70 -16.36 0.23 21.58
N ASP A 71 -15.05 0.41 21.71
CA ASP A 71 -14.31 1.49 21.06
C ASP A 71 -13.80 1.01 19.71
N TRP A 72 -14.56 1.31 18.65
CA TRP A 72 -14.24 0.89 17.28
C TRP A 72 -12.91 1.45 16.81
N LYS A 73 -12.58 2.69 17.20
CA LYS A 73 -11.31 3.33 16.84
C LYS A 73 -10.14 2.58 17.46
N GLU A 74 -10.24 2.19 18.71
CA GLU A 74 -9.19 1.45 19.41
C GLU A 74 -8.99 0.06 18.80
N LEU A 75 -10.08 -0.66 18.47
CA LEU A 75 -10.01 -1.96 17.80
C LEU A 75 -9.25 -1.86 16.46
N ILE A 76 -9.53 -0.83 15.68
CA ILE A 76 -8.92 -0.65 14.36
C ILE A 76 -7.46 -0.23 14.46
N ILE A 77 -7.11 0.66 15.41
CA ILE A 77 -5.71 1.04 15.70
C ILE A 77 -4.88 -0.21 16.04
N ASN A 78 -5.46 -1.16 16.77
CA ASN A 78 -4.85 -2.46 17.08
C ASN A 78 -4.96 -3.48 15.93
N LYS A 79 -5.21 -3.02 14.71
CA LYS A 79 -5.26 -3.83 13.47
C LYS A 79 -6.32 -4.93 13.47
N CYS A 80 -7.39 -4.78 14.25
CA CYS A 80 -8.52 -5.68 14.20
C CYS A 80 -9.39 -5.40 12.97
N THR A 81 -9.70 -6.43 12.20
CA THR A 81 -10.65 -6.35 11.09
C THR A 81 -12.05 -6.61 11.60
N ILE A 82 -12.97 -5.67 11.40
CA ILE A 82 -14.37 -5.81 11.80
C ILE A 82 -15.12 -6.58 10.72
N MET A 83 -15.81 -7.65 11.09
CA MET A 83 -16.63 -8.43 10.15
C MET A 83 -17.78 -7.58 9.60
N GLU A 84 -18.10 -7.74 8.33
CA GLU A 84 -19.14 -6.95 7.64
C GLU A 84 -20.51 -7.09 8.31
N GLU A 85 -20.88 -8.28 8.77
CA GLU A 85 -22.12 -8.51 9.50
C GLU A 85 -22.20 -7.67 10.78
N VAL A 86 -21.06 -7.47 11.47
CA VAL A 86 -21.00 -6.62 12.66
C VAL A 86 -21.21 -5.16 12.30
N ILE A 87 -20.60 -4.70 11.19
CA ILE A 87 -20.77 -3.33 10.69
C ILE A 87 -22.23 -3.07 10.33
N GLU A 88 -22.93 -4.04 9.74
CA GLU A 88 -24.37 -3.93 9.43
C GLU A 88 -25.23 -3.75 10.68
N TRP A 89 -24.81 -4.27 11.84
CA TRP A 89 -25.55 -4.15 13.11
C TRP A 89 -25.36 -2.80 13.80
N ILE A 90 -24.32 -2.04 13.41
CA ILE A 90 -24.03 -0.72 14.00
C ILE A 90 -25.10 0.27 13.58
N GLU A 91 -25.74 0.89 14.58
CA GLU A 91 -26.76 1.91 14.38
C GLU A 91 -26.18 3.34 14.38
N ASP A 92 -25.06 3.55 15.07
CA ASP A 92 -24.41 4.85 15.12
C ASP A 92 -23.58 5.09 13.85
N TYR A 93 -23.98 6.09 13.09
CA TYR A 93 -23.34 6.44 11.82
C TYR A 93 -21.89 6.93 11.99
N SER A 94 -21.57 7.52 13.15
CA SER A 94 -20.20 7.96 13.45
C SER A 94 -19.25 6.77 13.59
N ASP A 95 -19.70 5.68 14.18
CA ASP A 95 -18.92 4.46 14.33
C ASP A 95 -18.64 3.79 12.98
N ILE A 96 -19.67 3.71 12.10
CA ILE A 96 -19.50 3.16 10.74
C ILE A 96 -18.52 4.04 9.94
N ALA A 97 -18.61 5.36 10.08
CA ALA A 97 -17.71 6.30 9.42
C ALA A 97 -16.26 6.09 9.88
N ILE A 98 -16.02 5.93 11.20
CA ILE A 98 -14.69 5.64 11.74
C ILE A 98 -14.14 4.34 11.14
N ILE A 99 -14.92 3.26 11.10
CA ILE A 99 -14.48 1.99 10.54
C ILE A 99 -14.15 2.17 9.05
N SER A 100 -14.96 2.91 8.30
CA SER A 100 -14.76 3.15 6.87
C SER A 100 -13.49 3.93 6.52
N ILE A 101 -12.92 4.68 7.46
CA ILE A 101 -11.66 5.40 7.28
C ILE A 101 -10.47 4.42 7.20
N TYR A 102 -10.52 3.35 7.97
CA TYR A 102 -9.37 2.48 8.17
C TYR A 102 -9.51 1.09 7.53
N GLN A 103 -10.74 0.65 7.26
CA GLN A 103 -11.03 -0.66 6.68
C GLN A 103 -11.78 -0.50 5.36
N PRO A 104 -11.30 -1.10 4.26
CA PRO A 104 -12.05 -1.14 3.01
C PRO A 104 -13.30 -2.00 3.17
N PHE A 105 -14.43 -1.52 2.61
CA PHE A 105 -15.71 -2.24 2.60
C PHE A 105 -15.89 -2.96 1.26
N SER A 106 -16.52 -4.12 1.29
CA SER A 106 -16.96 -4.78 0.06
C SER A 106 -18.07 -3.98 -0.63
N GLU A 107 -18.25 -4.22 -1.93
CA GLU A 107 -19.35 -3.60 -2.71
C GLU A 107 -20.72 -3.88 -2.06
N ASN A 108 -20.96 -5.11 -1.61
CA ASN A 108 -22.19 -5.51 -0.95
C ASN A 108 -22.44 -4.75 0.36
N LEU A 109 -21.41 -4.54 1.17
CA LEU A 109 -21.54 -3.73 2.38
C LEU A 109 -21.78 -2.26 2.04
N LEU A 110 -21.05 -1.70 1.08
CA LEU A 110 -21.22 -0.33 0.64
C LEU A 110 -22.65 -0.04 0.17
N GLU A 111 -23.25 -0.94 -0.60
CA GLU A 111 -24.68 -0.81 -1.02
C GLU A 111 -25.66 -0.71 0.15
N LYS A 112 -25.34 -1.33 1.28
CA LYS A 112 -26.19 -1.31 2.48
C LYS A 112 -25.98 -0.10 3.36
N VAL A 113 -24.77 0.47 3.38
CA VAL A 113 -24.39 1.47 4.38
C VAL A 113 -24.01 2.84 3.83
N TYR A 114 -23.86 3.02 2.50
CA TYR A 114 -23.36 4.27 1.91
C TYR A 114 -24.21 5.49 2.28
N ASN A 115 -25.52 5.33 2.45
CA ASN A 115 -26.44 6.40 2.85
C ASN A 115 -26.36 6.77 4.34
N LYS A 116 -25.64 5.98 5.14
CA LYS A 116 -25.41 6.20 6.56
C LYS A 116 -24.12 6.96 6.84
N ILE A 117 -23.27 7.15 5.86
CA ILE A 117 -21.96 7.77 5.99
C ILE A 117 -21.93 9.05 5.15
N SER A 118 -21.23 10.06 5.63
CA SER A 118 -20.99 11.26 4.83
C SER A 118 -20.35 10.91 3.49
N TYR A 119 -20.90 11.41 2.38
CA TYR A 119 -20.35 11.16 1.05
C TYR A 119 -18.90 11.63 0.92
N SER A 120 -18.50 12.74 1.57
CA SER A 120 -17.10 13.19 1.57
C SER A 120 -16.18 12.20 2.26
N CYS A 121 -16.62 11.55 3.34
CA CYS A 121 -15.88 10.48 4.01
C CYS A 121 -15.72 9.26 3.09
N LEU A 122 -16.80 8.83 2.44
CA LEU A 122 -16.77 7.72 1.48
C LEU A 122 -15.83 8.00 0.31
N LEU A 123 -15.96 9.16 -0.33
CA LEU A 123 -15.12 9.55 -1.47
C LEU A 123 -13.63 9.58 -1.13
N SER A 124 -13.29 9.96 0.11
CA SER A 124 -11.90 10.10 0.56
C SER A 124 -11.26 8.80 1.03
N HIS A 125 -12.03 7.80 1.49
CA HIS A 125 -11.48 6.62 2.15
C HIS A 125 -11.88 5.27 1.51
N GLN A 126 -12.97 5.24 0.73
CA GLN A 126 -13.45 4.03 0.07
C GLN A 126 -13.35 4.16 -1.46
N VAL A 127 -13.13 3.03 -2.14
CA VAL A 127 -13.33 2.94 -3.59
C VAL A 127 -14.76 2.47 -3.82
N LEU A 128 -15.56 3.34 -4.41
CA LEU A 128 -17.00 3.12 -4.51
C LEU A 128 -17.37 2.38 -5.81
N PRO A 129 -18.38 1.50 -5.77
CA PRO A 129 -19.05 1.04 -6.97
C PRO A 129 -19.54 2.22 -7.81
N ILE A 130 -19.45 2.10 -9.13
CA ILE A 130 -19.76 3.21 -10.05
C ILE A 130 -21.20 3.71 -9.93
N ASN A 131 -22.17 2.83 -9.66
CA ASN A 131 -23.56 3.19 -9.43
C ASN A 131 -23.73 4.06 -8.17
N ILE A 132 -23.05 3.74 -7.07
CA ILE A 132 -23.07 4.55 -5.85
C ILE A 132 -22.40 5.90 -6.11
N LEU A 133 -21.28 5.91 -6.84
CA LEU A 133 -20.60 7.15 -7.20
C LEU A 133 -21.52 8.08 -8.03
N TYR A 134 -22.24 7.55 -9.02
CA TYR A 134 -23.23 8.33 -9.77
C TYR A 134 -24.34 8.88 -8.85
N ASN A 135 -24.88 8.06 -7.96
CA ASN A 135 -25.92 8.51 -7.01
C ASN A 135 -25.42 9.66 -6.13
N ILE A 136 -24.20 9.57 -5.63
CA ILE A 136 -23.59 10.64 -4.80
C ILE A 136 -23.42 11.93 -5.62
N VAL A 137 -22.87 11.82 -6.83
CA VAL A 137 -22.58 12.98 -7.68
C VAL A 137 -23.86 13.68 -8.14
N GLU A 138 -24.93 12.93 -8.45
CA GLU A 138 -26.19 13.45 -8.93
C GLU A 138 -27.08 14.02 -7.82
N SER A 139 -26.96 13.48 -6.61
CA SER A 139 -27.81 13.87 -5.46
C SER A 139 -27.21 14.99 -4.62
N ASN A 140 -25.93 15.35 -4.79
CA ASN A 140 -25.24 16.26 -3.91
C ASN A 140 -24.49 17.36 -4.69
N GLN A 141 -24.37 18.53 -4.03
CA GLN A 141 -23.52 19.60 -4.52
C GLN A 141 -22.08 19.37 -4.00
N LEU A 142 -21.23 18.78 -4.85
CA LEU A 142 -19.87 18.41 -4.47
C LEU A 142 -18.92 19.60 -4.47
N SER A 143 -18.06 19.63 -3.45
CA SER A 143 -16.96 20.59 -3.33
C SER A 143 -15.79 20.28 -4.27
N SER A 144 -14.86 21.21 -4.42
CA SER A 144 -13.61 20.95 -5.15
C SER A 144 -12.77 19.82 -4.51
N THR A 145 -12.83 19.67 -3.18
CA THR A 145 -12.15 18.59 -2.45
C THR A 145 -12.78 17.23 -2.75
N ASP A 146 -14.11 17.16 -2.87
CA ASP A 146 -14.78 15.91 -3.26
C ASP A 146 -14.38 15.48 -4.68
N TRP A 147 -14.30 16.41 -5.63
CA TRP A 147 -13.83 16.16 -6.98
C TRP A 147 -12.35 15.78 -7.05
N TYR A 148 -11.52 16.32 -6.13
CA TYR A 148 -10.15 15.86 -5.95
C TYR A 148 -10.12 14.38 -5.56
N HIS A 149 -10.92 13.96 -4.58
CA HIS A 149 -10.99 12.54 -4.15
C HIS A 149 -11.56 11.64 -5.25
N ILE A 150 -12.57 12.09 -5.98
CA ILE A 150 -13.11 11.36 -7.14
C ILE A 150 -11.99 11.14 -8.16
N SER A 151 -11.30 12.20 -8.55
CA SER A 151 -10.25 12.11 -9.57
C SER A 151 -9.07 11.27 -9.12
N SER A 152 -8.62 11.40 -7.85
CA SER A 152 -7.40 10.76 -7.36
C SER A 152 -7.56 9.32 -6.88
N LYS A 153 -8.77 8.89 -6.50
CA LYS A 153 -8.97 7.60 -5.82
C LYS A 153 -10.05 6.71 -6.42
N GLN A 154 -11.08 7.29 -7.03
CA GLN A 154 -12.23 6.50 -7.47
C GLN A 154 -11.92 5.76 -8.79
N LYS A 155 -12.54 4.58 -8.95
CA LYS A 155 -12.47 3.82 -10.17
C LYS A 155 -13.54 4.35 -11.15
N ILE A 156 -13.16 5.37 -11.92
CA ILE A 156 -14.02 6.01 -12.91
C ILE A 156 -13.69 5.51 -14.32
N ASP A 157 -14.71 5.43 -15.14
CA ASP A 157 -14.60 5.02 -16.55
C ASP A 157 -14.64 6.22 -17.51
N LEU A 158 -14.48 5.93 -18.80
CA LEU A 158 -14.48 6.96 -19.83
C LEU A 158 -15.82 7.72 -19.88
N VAL A 159 -16.94 7.02 -19.67
CA VAL A 159 -18.29 7.62 -19.71
C VAL A 159 -18.46 8.62 -18.55
N PHE A 160 -17.98 8.27 -17.37
CA PHE A 160 -17.98 9.17 -16.22
C PHE A 160 -17.12 10.42 -16.48
N ILE A 161 -15.93 10.24 -17.03
CA ILE A 161 -15.01 11.35 -17.35
C ILE A 161 -15.65 12.28 -18.38
N GLU A 162 -16.30 11.74 -19.42
CA GLU A 162 -16.98 12.52 -20.44
C GLU A 162 -18.14 13.34 -19.87
N LYS A 163 -18.96 12.71 -19.02
CA LYS A 163 -20.14 13.36 -18.42
C LYS A 163 -19.76 14.52 -17.49
N TYR A 164 -18.66 14.37 -16.76
CA TYR A 164 -18.22 15.34 -15.76
C TYR A 164 -16.89 16.01 -16.10
N PHE A 165 -16.59 16.14 -17.39
CA PHE A 165 -15.30 16.62 -17.93
C PHE A 165 -14.80 17.90 -17.26
N ASP A 166 -15.66 18.92 -17.10
CA ASP A 166 -15.29 20.21 -16.52
C ASP A 166 -15.07 20.16 -14.99
N LYS A 167 -15.43 19.05 -14.34
CA LYS A 167 -15.26 18.83 -12.91
C LYS A 167 -14.04 17.96 -12.58
N ILE A 168 -13.59 17.15 -13.54
CA ILE A 168 -12.43 16.28 -13.36
C ILE A 168 -11.17 17.10 -13.15
N GLN A 169 -10.41 16.75 -12.15
CA GLN A 169 -9.11 17.36 -11.86
C GLN A 169 -8.01 16.46 -12.46
N TRP A 170 -7.40 16.92 -13.54
CA TRP A 170 -6.50 16.12 -14.38
C TRP A 170 -5.20 15.72 -13.68
N ASN A 171 -4.65 16.59 -12.81
CA ASN A 171 -3.46 16.25 -12.04
C ASN A 171 -3.74 15.11 -11.03
N PRO A 172 -4.73 15.20 -10.12
CA PRO A 172 -5.12 14.07 -9.29
C PRO A 172 -5.51 12.82 -10.09
N LEU A 173 -6.17 12.98 -11.24
CA LEU A 173 -6.53 11.86 -12.11
C LEU A 173 -5.29 11.12 -12.63
N SER A 174 -4.25 11.85 -13.01
CA SER A 174 -2.99 11.26 -13.49
C SER A 174 -2.25 10.45 -12.40
N GLN A 175 -2.52 10.73 -11.13
CA GLN A 175 -1.99 9.98 -9.98
C GLN A 175 -2.83 8.75 -9.62
N ASN A 176 -3.98 8.58 -10.25
CA ASN A 176 -4.90 7.50 -9.94
C ASN A 176 -4.57 6.23 -10.73
N ILE A 177 -4.03 5.21 -10.05
CA ILE A 177 -3.71 3.92 -10.66
C ILE A 177 -4.92 3.23 -11.33
N ASN A 178 -6.13 3.53 -10.87
CA ASN A 178 -7.36 2.90 -11.39
C ASN A 178 -7.73 3.35 -12.80
N ILE A 179 -7.12 4.44 -13.30
CA ILE A 179 -7.40 4.99 -14.64
C ILE A 179 -6.44 4.53 -15.73
N ILE A 180 -5.47 3.66 -15.41
CA ILE A 180 -4.52 3.14 -16.41
C ILE A 180 -5.27 2.24 -17.39
N ASN A 181 -6.04 2.89 -18.25
CA ASN A 181 -6.81 2.29 -19.31
C ASN A 181 -6.42 2.98 -20.64
N TYR A 182 -6.04 2.17 -21.62
CA TYR A 182 -5.61 2.68 -22.93
C TYR A 182 -6.61 3.67 -23.54
N LYS A 183 -7.91 3.42 -23.47
CA LYS A 183 -8.94 4.30 -24.04
C LYS A 183 -8.98 5.68 -23.38
N ILE A 184 -8.77 5.76 -22.08
CA ILE A 184 -8.71 7.03 -21.34
C ILE A 184 -7.45 7.78 -21.74
N ILE A 185 -6.31 7.07 -21.75
CA ILE A 185 -5.00 7.65 -22.11
C ILE A 185 -5.04 8.12 -23.56
N GLU A 186 -5.51 7.30 -24.50
CA GLU A 186 -5.62 7.63 -25.93
C GLU A 186 -6.44 8.90 -26.16
N LYS A 187 -7.55 9.05 -25.44
CA LYS A 187 -8.45 10.19 -25.62
C LYS A 187 -7.97 11.48 -24.95
N TYR A 188 -7.28 11.36 -23.81
CA TYR A 188 -6.93 12.51 -22.96
C TYR A 188 -5.44 12.65 -22.69
N HIS A 189 -4.59 12.07 -23.54
CA HIS A 189 -3.12 12.11 -23.39
C HIS A 189 -2.53 13.54 -23.27
N ASP A 190 -3.19 14.53 -23.84
CA ASP A 190 -2.84 15.96 -23.79
C ASP A 190 -3.22 16.64 -22.45
N LYS A 191 -4.13 16.04 -21.67
CA LYS A 191 -4.58 16.53 -20.36
C LYS A 191 -3.86 15.85 -19.20
N LEU A 192 -3.39 14.63 -19.44
CA LEU A 192 -2.76 13.81 -18.42
C LEU A 192 -1.31 14.24 -18.17
N ILE A 193 -0.88 14.17 -16.92
CA ILE A 193 0.49 14.46 -16.51
C ILE A 193 1.31 13.19 -16.59
N TRP A 194 2.13 13.06 -17.63
CA TRP A 194 2.90 11.86 -17.90
C TRP A 194 3.90 11.51 -16.82
N GLN A 195 4.49 12.50 -16.14
CA GLN A 195 5.36 12.27 -14.98
C GLN A 195 4.65 11.51 -13.85
N GLU A 196 3.36 11.76 -13.65
CA GLU A 196 2.57 11.04 -12.64
C GLU A 196 2.14 9.65 -13.14
N LEU A 197 1.68 9.55 -14.39
CA LEU A 197 1.28 8.28 -14.99
C LEU A 197 2.42 7.26 -15.00
N THR A 198 3.62 7.67 -15.37
CA THR A 198 4.77 6.76 -15.50
C THR A 198 5.23 6.14 -14.19
N LYS A 199 4.87 6.71 -13.04
CA LYS A 199 5.10 6.12 -11.71
C LYS A 199 4.30 4.84 -11.45
N HIS A 200 3.26 4.57 -12.24
CA HIS A 200 2.38 3.40 -12.03
C HIS A 200 2.77 2.16 -12.83
N GLY A 201 3.89 2.18 -13.55
CA GLY A 201 4.33 1.03 -14.33
C GLY A 201 3.45 0.79 -15.57
N ILE A 202 3.53 1.68 -16.54
CA ILE A 202 2.77 1.62 -17.80
C ILE A 202 3.34 0.51 -18.68
N ASN A 203 2.48 -0.21 -19.41
CA ASN A 203 2.90 -1.25 -20.34
C ASN A 203 3.56 -0.67 -21.60
N GLU A 204 4.40 -1.47 -22.26
CA GLU A 204 5.19 -1.07 -23.43
C GLU A 204 4.33 -0.58 -24.61
N TYR A 205 3.14 -1.16 -24.79
CA TYR A 205 2.26 -0.73 -25.86
C TYR A 205 1.87 0.76 -25.73
N ILE A 206 1.54 1.20 -24.52
CA ILE A 206 1.25 2.61 -24.24
C ILE A 206 2.52 3.44 -24.37
N LEU A 207 3.65 2.95 -23.83
CA LEU A 207 4.92 3.67 -23.90
C LEU A 207 5.32 3.99 -25.34
N ILE A 208 5.23 3.03 -26.25
CA ILE A 208 5.60 3.19 -27.65
C ILE A 208 4.69 4.19 -28.37
N ASN A 209 3.37 4.14 -28.10
CA ASN A 209 2.41 5.03 -28.78
C ASN A 209 2.48 6.48 -28.31
N PHE A 210 2.99 6.74 -27.10
CA PHE A 210 3.00 8.08 -26.51
C PHE A 210 4.41 8.60 -26.18
N ILE A 211 5.42 8.02 -26.77
CA ILE A 211 6.84 8.33 -26.51
C ILE A 211 7.18 9.83 -26.61
N ASN A 212 6.51 10.56 -27.50
CA ASN A 212 6.74 11.99 -27.72
C ASN A 212 6.32 12.88 -26.53
N TYR A 213 5.63 12.33 -25.55
CA TYR A 213 5.21 13.04 -24.34
C TYR A 213 6.17 12.87 -23.16
N PHE A 214 7.23 12.04 -23.33
CA PHE A 214 8.14 11.70 -22.24
C PHE A 214 9.32 12.66 -22.15
N ASP A 215 9.47 13.26 -20.99
CA ASP A 215 10.66 13.98 -20.57
C ASP A 215 11.63 13.06 -19.78
N PHE A 216 12.71 13.65 -19.31
CA PHE A 216 13.72 12.95 -18.51
C PHE A 216 13.12 12.27 -17.25
N ILE A 217 12.17 12.93 -16.56
CA ILE A 217 11.52 12.38 -15.36
C ILE A 217 10.67 11.17 -15.74
N CYS A 218 9.94 11.23 -16.85
CA CYS A 218 9.17 10.11 -17.37
C CYS A 218 10.07 8.91 -17.66
N TRP A 219 11.21 9.10 -18.32
CA TRP A 219 12.14 8.02 -18.64
C TRP A 219 12.77 7.39 -17.39
N SER A 220 13.08 8.18 -16.37
CA SER A 220 13.54 7.67 -15.07
C SER A 220 12.47 6.81 -14.39
N ASN A 221 11.20 7.27 -14.36
CA ASN A 221 10.09 6.50 -13.84
C ASN A 221 9.84 5.21 -14.63
N ILE A 222 9.87 5.26 -15.96
CA ILE A 222 9.72 4.10 -16.85
C ILE A 222 10.80 3.07 -16.53
N SER A 223 12.05 3.49 -16.39
CA SER A 223 13.18 2.63 -16.05
C SER A 223 12.94 1.88 -14.71
N GLN A 224 12.29 2.53 -13.74
CA GLN A 224 12.07 2.00 -12.40
C GLN A 224 10.79 1.18 -12.27
N PHE A 225 9.66 1.67 -12.77
CA PHE A 225 8.34 1.17 -12.43
C PHE A 225 7.68 0.32 -13.51
N SER A 226 8.07 0.49 -14.77
CA SER A 226 7.52 -0.32 -15.87
C SER A 226 8.25 -1.67 -15.98
N VAL A 227 7.55 -2.71 -16.42
CA VAL A 227 8.18 -3.99 -16.76
C VAL A 227 8.59 -3.94 -18.21
N LEU A 228 9.89 -3.93 -18.47
CA LEU A 228 10.45 -3.71 -19.79
C LEU A 228 11.02 -4.99 -20.40
N SER A 229 10.71 -5.23 -21.66
CA SER A 229 11.34 -6.30 -22.46
C SER A 229 12.78 -5.94 -22.83
N ASN A 230 13.60 -6.94 -23.13
CA ASN A 230 14.96 -6.72 -23.64
C ASN A 230 14.96 -5.90 -24.93
N ASP A 231 13.99 -6.11 -25.81
CA ASP A 231 13.88 -5.38 -27.08
C ASP A 231 13.54 -3.90 -26.86
N PHE A 232 12.64 -3.62 -25.91
CA PHE A 232 12.35 -2.24 -25.51
C PHE A 232 13.58 -1.56 -24.92
N ILE A 233 14.27 -2.20 -23.98
CA ILE A 233 15.48 -1.66 -23.36
C ILE A 233 16.54 -1.38 -24.43
N LYS A 234 16.77 -2.31 -25.36
CA LYS A 234 17.74 -2.14 -26.46
C LYS A 234 17.36 -0.97 -27.37
N THR A 235 16.07 -0.83 -27.69
CA THR A 235 15.59 0.21 -28.63
C THR A 235 15.71 1.61 -28.04
N PHE A 236 15.43 1.75 -26.75
CA PHE A 236 15.36 3.05 -26.08
C PHE A 236 16.51 3.31 -25.09
N LEU A 237 17.62 2.58 -25.24
CA LEU A 237 18.74 2.58 -24.32
C LEU A 237 19.27 3.99 -23.99
N SER A 238 19.33 4.88 -24.99
CA SER A 238 19.82 6.23 -24.83
C SER A 238 18.91 7.16 -24.01
N PHE A 239 17.67 6.76 -23.77
CA PHE A 239 16.71 7.52 -22.97
C PHE A 239 16.56 6.98 -21.57
N LEU A 240 16.86 5.68 -21.38
CA LEU A 240 16.69 4.99 -20.10
C LEU A 240 17.83 5.31 -19.13
N ASP A 241 17.50 5.35 -17.85
CA ASP A 241 18.48 5.44 -16.78
C ASP A 241 19.11 4.06 -16.53
N LEU A 242 20.34 3.87 -16.98
CA LEU A 242 21.02 2.57 -16.91
C LEU A 242 21.23 2.07 -15.47
N ASP A 243 21.53 2.96 -14.52
CA ASP A 243 21.68 2.55 -13.13
C ASP A 243 20.36 2.02 -12.57
N ILE A 244 19.26 2.71 -12.85
CA ILE A 244 17.92 2.27 -12.47
C ILE A 244 17.55 0.96 -13.19
N ILE A 245 17.84 0.83 -14.48
CA ILE A 245 17.61 -0.40 -15.23
C ILE A 245 18.34 -1.59 -14.58
N PHE A 246 19.61 -1.46 -14.23
CA PHE A 246 20.36 -2.53 -13.60
C PHE A 246 19.86 -2.89 -12.20
N ARG A 247 19.24 -1.95 -11.48
CA ARG A 247 18.66 -2.19 -10.15
C ARG A 247 17.29 -2.84 -10.18
N PHE A 248 16.44 -2.47 -11.12
CA PHE A 248 15.01 -2.79 -11.09
C PHE A 248 14.54 -3.70 -12.22
N GLN A 249 15.24 -3.72 -13.36
CA GLN A 249 14.85 -4.56 -14.50
C GLN A 249 15.65 -5.88 -14.52
N ARG A 250 15.02 -6.92 -15.06
CA ARG A 250 15.70 -8.19 -15.33
C ARG A 250 16.14 -8.23 -16.78
N ILE A 251 17.44 -8.16 -17.00
CA ILE A 251 18.05 -8.12 -18.32
C ILE A 251 18.64 -9.50 -18.65
N SER A 252 18.49 -9.94 -19.91
CA SER A 252 19.20 -11.12 -20.38
C SER A 252 20.71 -10.87 -20.36
N GLU A 253 21.50 -11.89 -20.06
CA GLU A 253 22.96 -11.74 -20.01
C GLU A 253 23.55 -11.31 -21.35
N SER A 254 22.96 -11.74 -22.48
CA SER A 254 23.39 -11.30 -23.81
C SER A 254 23.20 -9.81 -24.03
N LEU A 255 22.06 -9.25 -23.60
CA LEU A 255 21.84 -7.81 -23.68
C LEU A 255 22.74 -7.05 -22.69
N LEU A 256 22.93 -7.59 -21.48
CA LEU A 256 23.81 -7.00 -20.49
C LEU A 256 25.25 -6.91 -21.00
N ILE A 257 25.76 -7.96 -21.65
CA ILE A 257 27.10 -7.94 -22.27
C ILE A 257 27.19 -6.85 -23.35
N SER A 258 26.20 -6.77 -24.24
CA SER A 258 26.19 -5.72 -25.27
C SER A 258 26.18 -4.33 -24.67
N ILE A 259 25.37 -4.07 -23.61
CA ILE A 259 25.34 -2.76 -22.96
C ILE A 259 26.70 -2.44 -22.31
N VAL A 260 27.32 -3.42 -21.64
CA VAL A 260 28.63 -3.21 -20.98
C VAL A 260 29.70 -2.91 -22.00
N GLU A 261 29.74 -3.64 -23.13
CA GLU A 261 30.77 -3.46 -24.17
C GLU A 261 30.59 -2.15 -24.98
N ASP A 262 29.33 -1.79 -25.29
CA ASP A 262 29.05 -0.68 -26.21
C ASP A 262 28.89 0.68 -25.48
N PHE A 263 28.47 0.69 -24.22
CA PHE A 263 28.01 1.93 -23.54
C PHE A 263 28.69 2.24 -22.21
N ILE A 264 29.17 1.22 -21.47
CA ILE A 264 29.66 1.42 -20.10
C ILE A 264 31.19 1.46 -20.05
N ALA A 265 31.85 0.72 -20.96
CA ALA A 265 33.31 0.56 -20.94
C ALA A 265 33.82 0.22 -19.51
N ASP A 266 34.67 1.10 -18.93
CA ASP A 266 35.30 0.88 -17.62
C ASP A 266 34.64 1.65 -16.47
N GLU A 267 33.39 2.12 -16.62
CA GLU A 267 32.70 2.87 -15.57
C GLU A 267 32.29 1.96 -14.40
N SER A 268 33.12 1.90 -13.38
CA SER A 268 32.98 1.04 -12.18
C SER A 268 31.65 1.20 -11.43
N TYR A 269 31.02 2.37 -11.54
CA TYR A 269 29.74 2.71 -10.90
C TYR A 269 28.61 1.75 -11.30
N TYR A 270 28.47 1.45 -12.60
CA TYR A 270 27.41 0.57 -13.08
C TYR A 270 27.60 -0.88 -12.65
N PHE A 271 28.86 -1.33 -12.51
CA PHE A 271 29.17 -2.69 -12.10
C PHE A 271 28.72 -2.98 -10.67
N GLU A 272 28.62 -1.98 -9.79
CA GLU A 272 28.02 -2.18 -8.46
C GLU A 272 26.54 -2.56 -8.59
N SER A 273 25.75 -1.83 -9.37
CA SER A 273 24.33 -2.10 -9.57
C SER A 273 24.11 -3.43 -10.31
N ILE A 274 24.91 -3.74 -11.31
CA ILE A 274 24.91 -5.02 -12.02
C ILE A 274 25.20 -6.18 -11.04
N GLY A 275 26.30 -6.07 -10.30
CA GLY A 275 26.75 -7.10 -9.37
C GLY A 275 25.77 -7.37 -8.24
N LEU A 276 25.03 -6.36 -7.77
CA LEU A 276 24.05 -6.49 -6.69
C LEU A 276 22.73 -7.10 -7.14
N ASN A 277 22.27 -6.84 -8.37
CA ASN A 277 20.89 -7.05 -8.75
C ASN A 277 20.66 -8.00 -9.93
N GLN A 278 21.62 -8.12 -10.86
CA GLN A 278 21.45 -8.92 -12.06
C GLN A 278 21.75 -10.41 -11.85
N ASN A 279 21.17 -11.25 -12.69
CA ASN A 279 21.46 -12.69 -12.71
C ASN A 279 22.70 -12.93 -13.56
N LEU A 280 23.83 -13.24 -12.95
CA LEU A 280 25.13 -13.35 -13.61
C LEU A 280 25.60 -14.78 -13.71
N SER A 281 26.06 -15.19 -14.90
CA SER A 281 26.75 -16.46 -15.08
C SER A 281 28.19 -16.43 -14.56
N LYS A 282 28.77 -17.62 -14.36
CA LYS A 282 30.18 -17.77 -14.04
C LYS A 282 31.09 -17.07 -15.07
N ASN A 283 30.77 -17.24 -16.36
CA ASN A 283 31.56 -16.66 -17.45
C ASN A 283 31.53 -15.13 -17.42
N PHE A 284 30.38 -14.52 -17.15
CA PHE A 284 30.25 -13.09 -17.00
C PHE A 284 31.11 -12.58 -15.83
N ILE A 285 31.00 -13.22 -14.66
CA ILE A 285 31.76 -12.80 -13.48
C ILE A 285 33.27 -12.91 -13.71
N ILE A 286 33.74 -13.99 -14.33
CA ILE A 286 35.16 -14.18 -14.64
C ILE A 286 35.63 -13.13 -15.65
N LYS A 287 34.83 -12.84 -16.68
CA LYS A 287 35.17 -11.84 -17.70
C LYS A 287 35.35 -10.44 -17.10
N TYR A 288 34.51 -10.06 -16.14
CA TYR A 288 34.48 -8.73 -15.51
C TYR A 288 34.95 -8.74 -14.06
N LYS A 289 35.80 -9.69 -13.66
CA LYS A 289 36.23 -9.89 -12.27
C LYS A 289 36.84 -8.65 -11.62
N ASP A 290 37.57 -7.84 -12.39
CA ASP A 290 38.25 -6.65 -11.88
C ASP A 290 37.27 -5.53 -11.48
N HIS A 291 36.01 -5.56 -12.01
CA HIS A 291 34.94 -4.61 -11.71
C HIS A 291 33.87 -5.21 -10.75
N LEU A 292 33.88 -6.53 -10.52
CA LEU A 292 32.89 -7.24 -9.72
C LEU A 292 33.52 -7.88 -8.47
N PRO A 293 33.89 -7.10 -7.45
CA PRO A 293 34.50 -7.65 -6.25
C PRO A 293 33.57 -8.58 -5.50
N LEU A 294 34.11 -9.64 -4.90
CA LEU A 294 33.37 -10.69 -4.20
C LEU A 294 32.38 -10.15 -3.16
N LYS A 295 32.75 -9.08 -2.42
CA LYS A 295 31.89 -8.41 -1.44
C LYS A 295 30.55 -7.90 -2.00
N ILE A 296 30.50 -7.56 -3.29
CA ILE A 296 29.28 -7.14 -3.98
C ILE A 296 28.47 -8.37 -4.37
N LEU A 297 29.10 -9.37 -5.01
CA LEU A 297 28.46 -10.59 -5.47
C LEU A 297 27.80 -11.39 -4.35
N ILE A 298 28.39 -11.42 -3.14
CA ILE A 298 27.82 -12.10 -1.98
C ILE A 298 26.47 -11.47 -1.56
N ARG A 299 26.28 -10.18 -1.77
CA ARG A 299 25.02 -9.47 -1.47
C ARG A 299 23.94 -9.72 -2.49
N ASN A 300 24.29 -10.21 -3.67
CA ASN A 300 23.34 -10.52 -4.74
C ASN A 300 22.56 -11.80 -4.42
N ARG A 301 21.24 -11.68 -4.25
CA ARG A 301 20.36 -12.83 -3.94
C ARG A 301 20.16 -13.77 -5.11
N ASN A 302 20.43 -13.33 -6.34
CA ASN A 302 20.27 -14.13 -7.56
C ASN A 302 21.48 -15.07 -7.81
N ILE A 303 22.61 -14.85 -7.12
CA ILE A 303 23.82 -15.67 -7.26
C ILE A 303 23.79 -16.78 -6.21
N SER A 304 23.91 -18.04 -6.66
CA SER A 304 23.90 -19.20 -5.79
C SER A 304 25.20 -19.29 -4.97
N ARG A 305 25.11 -19.91 -3.75
CA ARG A 305 26.30 -20.18 -2.92
C ARG A 305 27.32 -21.07 -3.65
N LYS A 306 26.86 -22.03 -4.41
CA LYS A 306 27.70 -22.91 -5.21
C LYS A 306 28.53 -22.11 -6.21
N LEU A 307 27.90 -21.17 -6.92
CA LEU A 307 28.59 -20.31 -7.87
C LEU A 307 29.63 -19.40 -7.16
N LEU A 308 29.27 -18.84 -6.01
CA LEU A 308 30.20 -18.02 -5.22
C LEU A 308 31.42 -18.81 -4.77
N SER A 309 31.26 -20.04 -4.28
CA SER A 309 32.37 -20.92 -3.89
C SER A 309 33.26 -21.35 -5.07
N GLU A 310 32.70 -21.48 -6.27
CA GLU A 310 33.45 -21.79 -7.49
C GLU A 310 34.27 -20.61 -8.03
N ILE A 311 33.90 -19.39 -7.66
CA ILE A 311 34.53 -18.13 -8.12
C ILE A 311 35.60 -17.67 -7.11
N SER A 312 35.39 -17.92 -5.82
CA SER A 312 36.33 -17.56 -4.75
C SER A 312 37.54 -18.52 -4.74
N LEU A 313 38.30 -18.53 -5.83
CA LEU A 313 39.55 -19.29 -5.91
C LEU A 313 40.63 -18.64 -5.05
N ASN A 314 40.96 -19.26 -3.94
CA ASN A 314 42.20 -19.26 -3.16
C ASN A 314 42.52 -18.11 -2.21
N ASP A 315 42.02 -16.90 -2.28
CA ASP A 315 42.50 -15.80 -1.40
C ASP A 315 41.46 -15.22 -0.41
N ASP A 316 40.16 -15.55 -0.55
CA ASP A 316 39.04 -14.91 0.19
C ASP A 316 38.11 -15.89 0.91
N GLU A 317 38.54 -17.14 1.21
CA GLU A 317 37.66 -18.15 1.81
C GLU A 317 37.17 -17.76 3.21
N GLU A 318 37.99 -17.04 3.98
CA GLU A 318 37.65 -16.52 5.31
C GLU A 318 36.60 -15.39 5.22
N LEU A 319 36.75 -14.50 4.24
CA LEU A 319 35.77 -13.46 3.93
C LEU A 319 34.45 -14.05 3.42
N LEU A 320 34.51 -15.04 2.54
CA LEU A 320 33.33 -15.77 2.02
C LEU A 320 32.55 -16.42 3.15
N ASN A 321 33.21 -17.14 4.05
CA ASN A 321 32.58 -17.81 5.19
C ASN A 321 31.95 -16.82 6.17
N SER A 322 32.63 -15.71 6.48
CA SER A 322 32.12 -14.68 7.40
C SER A 322 30.87 -13.98 6.85
N LEU A 323 30.80 -13.73 5.54
CA LEU A 323 29.69 -13.04 4.90
C LEU A 323 28.51 -13.97 4.59
N LEU A 324 28.75 -15.26 4.33
CA LEU A 324 27.71 -16.27 4.19
C LEU A 324 26.99 -16.53 5.54
N ILE A 325 27.70 -16.46 6.66
CA ILE A 325 27.10 -16.54 8.02
C ILE A 325 26.17 -15.33 8.27
N ARG A 326 26.61 -14.12 7.92
CA ARG A 326 25.77 -12.90 8.06
C ARG A 326 24.49 -12.94 7.22
N ARG A 327 24.52 -13.62 6.05
CA ARG A 327 23.33 -13.79 5.20
C ARG A 327 22.30 -14.76 5.79
N GLN A 328 22.69 -15.64 6.72
CA GLN A 328 21.80 -16.57 7.44
C GLN A 328 21.06 -15.90 8.61
N GLY A 329 21.61 -14.86 9.21
CA GLY A 329 21.06 -14.18 10.40
C GLY A 329 20.08 -13.03 10.10
N LYS A 330 19.66 -12.85 8.84
CA LYS A 330 18.71 -11.80 8.40
C LYS A 330 17.47 -12.37 7.71
N LEU A 331 17.05 -13.57 8.10
CA LEU A 331 15.72 -14.11 7.78
C LEU A 331 14.80 -13.97 8.99
#